data_9aaddbd3f95192ae0b6e4c63e364f599
#
_entry.id   9aaddbd3f95192ae0b6e4c63e364f599
#
_cell.length_a   1.000
_cell.length_b   1.000
_cell.length_c   1.000
_cell.angle_alpha   90.00
_cell.angle_beta   90.00
_cell.angle_gamma   90.00
#
_symmetry.space_group_name_H-M   'P 1'
#
loop_
_entity.id
_entity.type
_entity.pdbx_description
1 polymer ?
#
loop_
_entity_poly.entity_id
_entity_poly.type
_entity_poly.pdbx_seq_one_letter_code
_entity_poly.pdbx_strand_id
1 'polypeptide(L)'
;MENGMKAQDLAQYIINRSNKGISNLELQKIMYFVVLKHYKDTGEYLLDKDFEAWQFGAIVYDVYLFYRDYGANSIDKTNENIEIEDSIKQRV
;
A
#
# COMPACT_ATOMS: atom_id res chain seq x y z
N MET A 1 13.56 -3.18 -9.46
CA MET A 1 12.15 -3.20 -9.05
C MET A 1 11.17 -2.97 -10.17
N GLU A 2 11.68 -2.99 -11.40
CA GLU A 2 10.84 -2.80 -12.57
C GLU A 2 9.76 -3.88 -12.70
N ASN A 3 10.04 -5.08 -12.14
CA ASN A 3 9.12 -6.21 -12.23
C ASN A 3 8.17 -6.33 -11.05
N GLY A 4 8.22 -5.38 -10.13
CA GLY A 4 7.36 -5.39 -8.97
C GLY A 4 5.96 -4.90 -9.29
N MET A 5 5.03 -5.22 -8.40
CA MET A 5 3.69 -4.67 -8.45
C MET A 5 3.72 -3.16 -8.26
N LYS A 6 2.86 -2.43 -8.96
CA LYS A 6 2.78 -0.99 -8.77
C LYS A 6 2.31 -0.67 -7.35
N ALA A 7 3.12 0.12 -6.63
CA ALA A 7 2.78 0.50 -5.26
C ALA A 7 1.43 1.19 -5.19
N GLN A 8 1.10 2.01 -6.19
CA GLN A 8 -0.18 2.71 -6.25
C GLN A 8 -1.37 1.75 -6.35
N ASP A 9 -1.21 0.64 -7.07
CA ASP A 9 -2.27 -0.36 -7.19
C ASP A 9 -2.54 -1.04 -5.85
N LEU A 10 -1.49 -1.41 -5.13
CA LEU A 10 -1.65 -1.99 -3.80
C LEU A 10 -2.33 -0.99 -2.86
N ALA A 11 -1.87 0.26 -2.88
CA ALA A 11 -2.43 1.31 -2.04
C ALA A 11 -3.92 1.49 -2.27
N GLN A 12 -4.34 1.65 -3.51
CA GLN A 12 -5.75 1.88 -3.83
C GLN A 12 -6.60 0.65 -3.50
N TYR A 13 -6.06 -0.55 -3.71
CA TYR A 13 -6.75 -1.77 -3.34
C TYR A 13 -7.03 -1.82 -1.84
N ILE A 14 -6.04 -1.48 -1.02
CA ILE A 14 -6.18 -1.45 0.43
C ILE A 14 -7.24 -0.42 0.84
N ILE A 15 -7.18 0.77 0.27
CA ILE A 15 -8.14 1.84 0.55
C ILE A 15 -9.56 1.38 0.23
N ASN A 16 -9.74 0.75 -0.93
CA ASN A 16 -11.07 0.32 -1.38
C ASN A 16 -11.64 -0.82 -0.54
N ARG A 17 -10.79 -1.58 0.14
CA ARG A 17 -11.24 -2.66 1.01
C ARG A 17 -11.45 -2.24 2.46
N SER A 18 -11.07 -1.04 2.82
CA SER A 18 -11.23 -0.57 4.20
C SER A 18 -12.69 -0.23 4.48
N ASN A 19 -13.26 -0.84 5.52
CA ASN A 19 -14.64 -0.58 5.91
C ASN A 19 -14.79 0.68 6.76
N LYS A 20 -13.73 1.07 7.46
CA LYS A 20 -13.75 2.18 8.40
C LYS A 20 -13.13 3.46 7.86
N GLY A 21 -12.59 3.38 6.65
CA GLY A 21 -11.75 4.44 6.13
C GLY A 21 -10.31 4.28 6.60
N ILE A 22 -9.38 4.89 5.89
CA ILE A 22 -7.96 4.75 6.19
C ILE A 22 -7.25 6.06 5.86
N SER A 23 -6.41 6.52 6.78
CA SER A 23 -5.56 7.69 6.56
C SER A 23 -4.29 7.30 5.81
N ASN A 24 -3.56 8.31 5.32
CA ASN A 24 -2.31 8.07 4.59
C ASN A 24 -1.28 7.31 5.46
N LEU A 25 -1.12 7.71 6.73
CA LEU A 25 -0.16 7.01 7.60
C LEU A 25 -0.58 5.59 7.92
N GLU A 26 -1.88 5.36 8.12
CA GLU A 26 -2.38 4.00 8.33
C GLU A 26 -2.18 3.13 7.09
N LEU A 27 -2.40 3.71 5.92
CA LEU A 27 -2.17 3.03 4.64
C LEU A 27 -0.72 2.56 4.52
N GLN A 28 0.23 3.44 4.87
CA GLN A 28 1.64 3.09 4.78
C GLN A 28 1.99 1.89 5.68
N LYS A 29 1.44 1.86 6.87
CA LYS A 29 1.66 0.74 7.80
C LYS A 29 1.12 -0.56 7.26
N ILE A 30 -0.07 -0.54 6.68
CA ILE A 30 -0.68 -1.74 6.09
C ILE A 30 0.13 -2.20 4.88
N MET A 31 0.56 -1.29 4.02
CA MET A 31 1.40 -1.63 2.87
C MET A 31 2.69 -2.31 3.31
N TYR A 32 3.34 -1.75 4.33
CA TYR A 32 4.57 -2.34 4.85
C TYR A 32 4.34 -3.77 5.36
N PHE A 33 3.24 -3.96 6.09
CA PHE A 33 2.88 -5.27 6.62
C PHE A 33 2.66 -6.30 5.51
N VAL A 34 1.92 -5.92 4.45
CA VAL A 34 1.66 -6.80 3.31
C VAL A 34 2.96 -7.17 2.60
N VAL A 35 3.82 -6.19 2.36
CA VAL A 35 5.10 -6.41 1.69
C VAL A 35 5.99 -7.32 2.53
N LEU A 36 6.03 -7.12 3.84
CA LEU A 36 6.83 -7.94 4.73
C LEU A 36 6.36 -9.39 4.73
N LYS A 37 5.05 -9.63 4.79
CA LYS A 37 4.49 -10.97 4.73
C LYS A 37 4.81 -11.65 3.40
N HIS A 38 4.69 -10.92 2.31
CA HIS A 38 5.02 -11.45 0.99
C HIS A 38 6.49 -11.87 0.92
N TYR A 39 7.38 -11.03 1.45
CA TYR A 39 8.81 -11.33 1.46
C TYR A 39 9.11 -12.57 2.31
N LYS A 40 8.48 -12.72 3.46
CA LYS A 40 8.67 -13.89 4.32
C LYS A 40 8.21 -15.17 3.63
N ASP A 41 7.13 -15.10 2.85
CA ASP A 41 6.56 -16.26 2.20
C ASP A 41 7.28 -16.65 0.91
N THR A 42 7.79 -15.68 0.17
CA THR A 42 8.31 -15.91 -1.19
C THR A 42 9.80 -15.58 -1.36
N GLY A 43 10.38 -14.79 -0.44
CA GLY A 43 11.73 -14.28 -0.58
C GLY A 43 11.83 -13.15 -1.59
N GLU A 44 10.72 -12.65 -2.13
CA GLU A 44 10.72 -11.62 -3.15
C GLU A 44 10.11 -10.33 -2.63
N TYR A 45 10.67 -9.20 -3.08
CA TYR A 45 10.13 -7.87 -2.78
C TYR A 45 8.95 -7.60 -3.71
N LEU A 46 7.80 -7.24 -3.13
CA LEU A 46 6.52 -7.17 -3.86
C LEU A 46 6.40 -5.97 -4.80
N LEU A 47 6.90 -4.81 -4.38
CA LEU A 47 6.57 -3.55 -5.05
C LEU A 47 7.61 -3.08 -6.04
N ASP A 48 7.21 -2.15 -6.90
CA ASP A 48 8.10 -1.46 -7.83
C ASP A 48 8.78 -0.24 -7.20
N LYS A 49 8.51 0.05 -5.93
CA LYS A 49 9.08 1.18 -5.18
C LYS A 49 9.59 0.71 -3.83
N ASP A 50 10.63 1.38 -3.33
CA ASP A 50 11.19 1.11 -2.00
C ASP A 50 10.46 1.90 -0.92
N PHE A 51 10.56 1.40 0.31
CA PHE A 51 10.17 2.16 1.49
C PHE A 51 11.33 3.06 1.92
N GLU A 52 10.99 4.25 2.41
CA GLU A 52 11.95 5.15 3.07
C GLU A 52 11.69 5.14 4.56
N ALA A 53 12.75 5.31 5.35
CA ALA A 53 12.64 5.36 6.81
C ALA A 53 12.33 6.79 7.25
N TRP A 54 11.11 7.02 7.68
CA TRP A 54 10.66 8.33 8.17
C TRP A 54 10.42 8.28 9.68
N GLN A 55 10.23 9.45 10.28
CA GLN A 55 10.00 9.60 11.72
C GLN A 55 8.84 8.71 12.20
N PHE A 56 7.79 8.55 11.40
CA PHE A 56 6.58 7.82 11.78
C PHE A 56 6.55 6.39 11.22
N GLY A 57 7.66 5.89 10.69
CA GLY A 57 7.75 4.55 10.15
C GLY A 57 8.16 4.50 8.69
N ALA A 58 8.03 3.32 8.11
CA ALA A 58 8.39 3.12 6.70
C ALA A 58 7.32 3.71 5.78
N ILE A 59 7.73 4.46 4.78
CA ILE A 59 6.85 5.19 3.87
C ILE A 59 7.25 4.91 2.42
N VAL A 60 6.27 4.58 1.57
CA VAL A 60 6.47 4.62 0.11
C VAL A 60 6.19 6.06 -0.33
N TYR A 61 7.24 6.80 -0.65
CA TYR A 61 7.16 8.24 -0.83
C TYR A 61 6.17 8.66 -1.91
N ASP A 62 6.21 8.01 -3.07
CA ASP A 62 5.33 8.35 -4.19
C ASP A 62 3.85 8.17 -3.82
N VAL A 63 3.53 7.13 -3.08
CA VAL A 63 2.16 6.88 -2.60
C VAL A 63 1.76 7.94 -1.58
N TYR A 64 2.68 8.27 -0.66
CA TYR A 64 2.42 9.30 0.34
C TYR A 64 2.10 10.65 -0.31
N LEU A 65 2.87 11.04 -1.33
CA LEU A 65 2.64 12.28 -2.06
C LEU A 65 1.30 12.29 -2.78
N PHE A 66 0.92 11.15 -3.35
CA PHE A 66 -0.32 11.05 -4.10
C PHE A 66 -1.55 11.35 -3.24
N TYR A 67 -1.51 10.95 -1.97
CA TYR A 67 -2.63 11.13 -1.05
C TYR A 67 -2.40 12.24 -0.01
N ARG A 68 -1.35 13.04 -0.15
CA ARG A 68 -0.97 14.01 0.88
C ARG A 68 -2.05 15.04 1.21
N ASP A 69 -2.87 15.39 0.22
CA ASP A 69 -3.88 16.44 0.41
C ASP A 69 -5.00 16.01 1.36
N TYR A 70 -5.14 14.71 1.61
CA TYR A 70 -6.10 14.23 2.60
C TYR A 70 -5.65 14.52 4.04
N GLY A 71 -4.36 14.78 4.27
CA GLY A 71 -3.83 14.98 5.61
C GLY A 71 -4.08 13.77 6.49
N ALA A 72 -4.71 13.99 7.65
CA ALA A 72 -5.06 12.91 8.56
C ALA A 72 -6.45 12.32 8.30
N ASN A 73 -7.15 12.81 7.29
CA ASN A 73 -8.50 12.34 6.94
C ASN A 73 -8.44 11.04 6.16
N SER A 74 -9.56 10.32 6.17
CA SER A 74 -9.70 9.10 5.39
C SER A 74 -9.63 9.40 3.89
N ILE A 75 -8.93 8.52 3.17
CA ILE A 75 -8.77 8.65 1.72
C ILE A 75 -10.02 8.08 1.03
N ASP A 76 -10.51 8.78 0.01
CA ASP A 76 -11.70 8.34 -0.72
C ASP A 76 -11.46 7.05 -1.49
N LYS A 77 -12.46 6.19 -1.44
CA LYS A 77 -12.47 4.98 -2.26
C LYS A 77 -12.77 5.33 -3.71
N THR A 78 -12.33 4.44 -4.62
CA THR A 78 -12.68 4.56 -6.03
C THR A 78 -13.56 3.38 -6.43
N ASN A 79 -14.19 3.50 -7.60
CA ASN A 79 -14.98 2.40 -8.16
C ASN A 79 -14.14 1.49 -9.05
N GLU A 80 -12.82 1.70 -9.08
CA GLU A 80 -11.92 0.90 -9.90
C GLU A 80 -11.81 -0.52 -9.39
N ASN A 81 -11.80 -1.46 -10.33
CA ASN A 81 -11.52 -2.84 -10.03
C ASN A 81 -10.01 -3.06 -10.20
N ILE A 82 -9.29 -3.02 -9.09
CA ILE A 82 -7.84 -3.17 -9.10
C ILE A 82 -7.49 -4.65 -9.23
N GLU A 83 -6.82 -5.00 -10.32
CA GLU A 83 -6.40 -6.38 -10.57
C GLU A 83 -5.12 -6.69 -9.82
N ILE A 84 -5.19 -7.60 -8.85
CA ILE A 84 -4.01 -8.10 -8.14
C ILE A 84 -4.15 -9.61 -7.93
N GLU A 85 -3.01 -10.28 -7.72
CA GLU A 85 -3.01 -11.72 -7.49
C GLU A 85 -3.75 -12.10 -6.22
N ASP A 86 -4.42 -13.25 -6.26
CA ASP A 86 -5.21 -13.73 -5.12
C ASP A 86 -4.34 -13.92 -3.87
N SER A 87 -3.10 -14.38 -4.04
CA SER A 87 -2.19 -14.55 -2.90
C SER A 87 -1.92 -13.23 -2.18
N ILE A 88 -1.90 -12.12 -2.92
CA ILE A 88 -1.71 -10.78 -2.35
C ILE A 88 -3.00 -10.30 -1.70
N LYS A 89 -4.15 -10.56 -2.33
CA LYS A 89 -5.45 -10.22 -1.75
C LYS A 89 -5.63 -10.82 -0.35
N GLN A 90 -5.15 -12.04 -0.15
CA GLN A 90 -5.25 -12.73 1.14
C GLN A 90 -4.40 -12.05 2.22
N ARG A 91 -3.37 -11.30 1.84
CA ARG A 91 -2.50 -10.61 2.80
C ARG A 91 -3.06 -9.26 3.25
N VAL A 92 -3.98 -8.71 2.51
CA VAL A 92 -4.66 -7.46 2.85
C VAL A 92 -5.88 -7.69 3.77
#